data_933d54bfd1e7dff290074a4afc4376a3
#
_entry.id   933d54bfd1e7dff290074a4afc4376a3
#
_cell.length_a   1.000
_cell.length_b   1.000
_cell.length_c   1.000
_cell.angle_alpha   90.00
_cell.angle_beta   90.00
_cell.angle_gamma   90.00
#
_symmetry.space_group_name_H-M   'P 1'
#
loop_
_entity.id
_entity.type
_entity.pdbx_description
1 polymer ?
#
loop_
_entity_poly.entity_id
_entity_poly.type
_entity_poly.pdbx_seq_one_letter_code
_entity_poly.pdbx_strand_id
1 'polypeptide(L)'
;MSGMRSYLRLYMLALAAFVGLGVPVMAQDSSDLAAGQNAWNRAGCYNCHGSRAQGGDGGDYPMGPALTTTVLDKETMMMIVSCGLPGTPMPAWLKGAYTTVQCYGMPLGSRPADTVIPAILTAGEIKALVDYVFATFVQKPQP
;
A
#
# COMPACT_ATOMS: atom_id res chain seq x y z
N MET A 1 23.33 -9.61 62.00
CA MET A 1 22.73 -10.36 60.87
C MET A 1 21.37 -9.78 60.45
N SER A 2 21.13 -8.48 60.66
CA SER A 2 19.81 -7.85 60.39
C SER A 2 19.77 -6.99 59.12
N GLY A 3 20.91 -6.67 58.51
CA GLY A 3 20.99 -5.72 57.38
C GLY A 3 20.74 -6.35 56.00
N MET A 4 20.98 -7.68 55.85
CA MET A 4 20.94 -8.36 54.53
C MET A 4 19.52 -8.68 54.03
N ARG A 5 18.53 -8.71 54.93
CA ARG A 5 17.13 -9.00 54.56
C ARG A 5 16.38 -7.73 54.02
N SER A 6 16.84 -6.53 54.40
CA SER A 6 16.23 -5.29 53.91
C SER A 6 16.61 -4.98 52.43
N TYR A 7 17.83 -5.27 52.04
CA TYR A 7 18.28 -5.03 50.65
C TYR A 7 17.62 -5.98 49.64
N LEU A 8 17.34 -7.25 50.09
CA LEU A 8 16.70 -8.23 49.24
C LEU A 8 15.23 -7.87 48.91
N ARG A 9 14.55 -7.19 49.86
CA ARG A 9 13.17 -6.70 49.64
C ARG A 9 13.09 -5.50 48.73
N LEU A 10 14.08 -4.59 48.76
CA LEU A 10 14.18 -3.44 47.88
C LEU A 10 14.52 -3.81 46.42
N TYR A 11 15.35 -4.86 46.22
CA TYR A 11 15.68 -5.38 44.90
C TYR A 11 14.49 -6.07 44.21
N MET A 12 13.64 -6.76 44.98
CA MET A 12 12.45 -7.43 44.42
C MET A 12 11.33 -6.48 44.02
N LEU A 13 11.28 -5.27 44.63
CA LEU A 13 10.31 -4.25 44.23
C LEU A 13 10.77 -3.40 43.03
N ALA A 14 12.06 -3.35 42.74
CA ALA A 14 12.60 -2.65 41.57
C ALA A 14 12.50 -3.44 40.27
N LEU A 15 12.38 -4.78 40.32
CA LEU A 15 12.24 -5.63 39.12
C LEU A 15 10.81 -5.74 38.61
N ALA A 16 9.79 -5.33 39.38
CA ALA A 16 8.39 -5.39 38.96
C ALA A 16 7.92 -4.20 38.12
N ALA A 17 8.72 -3.16 37.94
CA ALA A 17 8.32 -1.93 37.23
C ALA A 17 8.74 -1.89 35.74
N PHE A 18 9.39 -2.94 35.22
CA PHE A 18 9.90 -2.93 33.83
C PHE A 18 9.12 -3.87 32.85
N VAL A 19 8.01 -4.44 33.29
CA VAL A 19 7.15 -5.28 32.44
C VAL A 19 5.90 -4.48 32.05
N GLY A 20 6.03 -3.53 31.16
CA GLY A 20 4.85 -2.73 30.80
C GLY A 20 4.97 -1.79 29.61
N LEU A 21 5.96 -1.94 28.74
CA LEU A 21 6.00 -1.17 27.49
C LEU A 21 6.28 -2.11 26.30
N GLY A 22 5.46 -3.15 26.17
CA GLY A 22 5.32 -3.89 24.94
C GLY A 22 4.55 -3.02 23.95
N VAL A 23 5.26 -2.27 23.12
CA VAL A 23 4.68 -1.53 21.99
C VAL A 23 4.15 -2.56 21.01
N PRO A 24 2.85 -2.63 20.72
CA PRO A 24 2.33 -3.52 19.69
C PRO A 24 2.65 -2.92 18.31
N VAL A 25 3.90 -3.04 17.84
CA VAL A 25 4.31 -2.59 16.50
C VAL A 25 3.77 -3.50 15.39
N MET A 26 3.30 -4.70 15.72
CA MET A 26 2.92 -5.73 14.73
C MET A 26 1.46 -5.67 14.25
N ALA A 27 0.56 -4.98 14.97
CA ALA A 27 -0.86 -5.00 14.62
C ALA A 27 -1.23 -4.00 13.51
N GLN A 28 -0.47 -2.94 13.33
CA GLN A 28 -0.72 -1.91 12.34
C GLN A 28 -0.36 -2.36 10.93
N ASP A 29 0.78 -3.04 10.76
CA ASP A 29 1.23 -3.55 9.45
C ASP A 29 0.26 -4.57 8.84
N SER A 30 -0.35 -5.44 9.65
CA SER A 30 -1.28 -6.45 9.15
C SER A 30 -2.63 -5.84 8.73
N SER A 31 -3.11 -4.80 9.43
CA SER A 31 -4.35 -4.10 9.07
C SER A 31 -4.19 -3.28 7.78
N ASP A 32 -3.04 -2.67 7.58
CA ASP A 32 -2.73 -1.89 6.39
C ASP A 32 -2.60 -2.78 5.15
N LEU A 33 -1.97 -3.94 5.27
CA LEU A 33 -1.90 -4.93 4.18
C LEU A 33 -3.29 -5.49 3.84
N ALA A 34 -4.14 -5.76 4.82
CA ALA A 34 -5.52 -6.19 4.57
C ALA A 34 -6.34 -5.11 3.87
N ALA A 35 -6.18 -3.83 4.25
CA ALA A 35 -6.81 -2.70 3.57
C ALA A 35 -6.31 -2.58 2.11
N GLY A 36 -5.02 -2.78 1.89
CA GLY A 36 -4.43 -2.80 0.55
C GLY A 36 -4.95 -3.93 -0.32
N GLN A 37 -5.06 -5.15 0.23
CA GLN A 37 -5.65 -6.29 -0.47
C GLN A 37 -7.13 -6.03 -0.83
N ASN A 38 -7.89 -5.43 0.08
CA ASN A 38 -9.28 -5.06 -0.19
C ASN A 38 -9.38 -4.02 -1.31
N ALA A 39 -8.49 -3.03 -1.34
CA ALA A 39 -8.44 -2.04 -2.42
C ALA A 39 -8.06 -2.68 -3.76
N TRP A 40 -7.07 -3.59 -3.79
CA TRP A 40 -6.68 -4.39 -4.95
C TRP A 40 -7.86 -5.17 -5.54
N ASN A 41 -8.61 -5.86 -4.68
CA ASN A 41 -9.77 -6.66 -5.09
C ASN A 41 -10.93 -5.77 -5.57
N ARG A 42 -11.25 -4.69 -4.84
CA ARG A 42 -12.36 -3.80 -5.17
C ARG A 42 -12.12 -3.04 -6.48
N ALA A 43 -10.89 -2.64 -6.75
CA ALA A 43 -10.50 -2.00 -8.00
C ALA A 43 -10.33 -3.01 -9.16
N GLY A 44 -10.32 -4.30 -8.89
CA GLY A 44 -10.17 -5.33 -9.91
C GLY A 44 -8.79 -5.31 -10.59
N CYS A 45 -7.75 -4.90 -9.89
CA CYS A 45 -6.38 -4.81 -10.44
C CYS A 45 -5.90 -6.14 -11.05
N TYR A 46 -6.33 -7.26 -10.44
CA TYR A 46 -6.01 -8.61 -10.90
C TYR A 46 -6.55 -8.93 -12.29
N ASN A 47 -7.61 -8.26 -12.75
CA ASN A 47 -8.16 -8.50 -14.09
C ASN A 47 -7.15 -8.17 -15.20
N CYS A 48 -6.36 -7.13 -15.01
CA CYS A 48 -5.34 -6.71 -15.98
C CYS A 48 -3.93 -7.19 -15.59
N HIS A 49 -3.60 -7.20 -14.28
CA HIS A 49 -2.25 -7.51 -13.80
C HIS A 49 -2.05 -8.97 -13.39
N GLY A 50 -3.11 -9.80 -13.47
CA GLY A 50 -3.10 -11.20 -13.02
C GLY A 50 -3.26 -11.34 -11.51
N SER A 51 -3.77 -12.48 -11.06
CA SER A 51 -4.11 -12.74 -9.65
C SER A 51 -2.92 -12.70 -8.68
N ARG A 52 -1.71 -12.91 -9.18
CA ARG A 52 -0.43 -12.82 -8.46
C ARG A 52 0.44 -11.68 -8.99
N ALA A 53 -0.18 -10.70 -9.63
CA ALA A 53 0.51 -9.56 -10.24
C ALA A 53 1.60 -9.96 -11.26
N GLN A 54 1.49 -11.15 -11.84
CA GLN A 54 2.43 -11.71 -12.83
C GLN A 54 2.26 -11.12 -14.24
N GLY A 55 1.32 -10.24 -14.43
CA GLY A 55 0.86 -9.74 -15.73
C GLY A 55 -0.43 -10.42 -16.16
N GLY A 56 -1.19 -9.76 -17.01
CA GLY A 56 -2.41 -10.29 -17.62
C GLY A 56 -2.12 -11.14 -18.84
N ASP A 57 -3.09 -11.97 -19.21
CA ASP A 57 -3.06 -12.84 -20.39
C ASP A 57 -3.91 -12.31 -21.55
N GLY A 58 -4.60 -11.21 -21.35
CA GLY A 58 -5.39 -10.52 -22.37
C GLY A 58 -6.86 -10.88 -22.40
N GLY A 59 -7.37 -11.93 -21.99
CA GLY A 59 -8.78 -12.35 -21.95
C GLY A 59 -9.82 -11.24 -22.23
N ASP A 60 -10.78 -11.08 -21.32
CA ASP A 60 -11.82 -10.02 -21.40
C ASP A 60 -11.30 -8.62 -21.01
N TYR A 61 -10.07 -8.54 -20.50
CA TYR A 61 -9.45 -7.30 -20.02
C TYR A 61 -8.13 -7.01 -20.75
N PRO A 62 -7.76 -5.73 -20.90
CA PRO A 62 -6.46 -5.38 -21.45
C PRO A 62 -5.31 -5.99 -20.63
N MET A 63 -4.26 -6.42 -21.31
CA MET A 63 -3.05 -6.91 -20.63
C MET A 63 -2.37 -5.79 -19.86
N GLY A 64 -2.24 -5.95 -18.55
CA GLY A 64 -1.38 -5.14 -17.71
C GLY A 64 0.01 -5.78 -17.55
N PRO A 65 1.05 -4.99 -17.32
CA PRO A 65 2.39 -5.52 -17.10
C PRO A 65 2.48 -6.31 -15.80
N ALA A 66 3.48 -7.20 -15.73
CA ALA A 66 3.86 -7.84 -14.47
C ALA A 66 4.36 -6.79 -13.47
N LEU A 67 3.79 -6.81 -12.27
CA LEU A 67 4.25 -5.96 -11.16
C LEU A 67 5.31 -6.66 -10.30
N THR A 68 5.44 -7.98 -10.43
CA THR A 68 6.41 -8.78 -9.68
C THR A 68 7.86 -8.36 -9.93
N THR A 69 8.15 -7.83 -11.11
CA THR A 69 9.48 -7.40 -11.55
C THR A 69 9.53 -5.90 -11.83
N THR A 70 8.58 -5.13 -11.29
CA THR A 70 8.54 -3.68 -11.49
C THR A 70 9.81 -3.00 -10.96
N VAL A 71 10.29 -2.02 -11.72
CA VAL A 71 11.39 -1.13 -11.31
C VAL A 71 10.89 0.21 -10.77
N LEU A 72 9.57 0.41 -10.75
CA LEU A 72 8.97 1.62 -10.20
C LEU A 72 9.17 1.66 -8.69
N ASP A 73 9.40 2.86 -8.16
CA ASP A 73 9.26 3.10 -6.74
C ASP A 73 7.78 3.25 -6.32
N LYS A 74 7.53 3.24 -5.02
CA LYS A 74 6.18 3.33 -4.48
C LYS A 74 5.48 4.65 -4.84
N GLU A 75 6.22 5.75 -4.84
CA GLU A 75 5.67 7.08 -5.11
C GLU A 75 5.19 7.19 -6.55
N THR A 76 6.00 6.74 -7.50
CA THR A 76 5.64 6.66 -8.92
C THR A 76 4.44 5.73 -9.12
N MET A 77 4.42 4.57 -8.45
CA MET A 77 3.28 3.66 -8.54
C MET A 77 2.01 4.28 -7.94
N MET A 78 2.09 4.98 -6.81
CA MET A 78 0.96 5.71 -6.24
C MET A 78 0.42 6.76 -7.21
N MET A 79 1.29 7.51 -7.90
CA MET A 79 0.88 8.48 -8.90
C MET A 79 0.16 7.82 -10.07
N ILE A 80 0.69 6.72 -10.61
CA ILE A 80 0.06 5.97 -11.71
C ILE A 80 -1.29 5.42 -11.29
N VAL A 81 -1.41 4.80 -10.12
CA VAL A 81 -2.69 4.28 -9.63
C VAL A 81 -3.68 5.41 -9.38
N SER A 82 -3.22 6.55 -8.86
CA SER A 82 -4.09 7.69 -8.60
C SER A 82 -4.62 8.32 -9.88
N CYS A 83 -3.76 8.57 -10.83
CA CYS A 83 -4.00 9.40 -12.01
C CYS A 83 -4.23 8.61 -13.30
N GLY A 84 -4.11 7.28 -13.25
CA GLY A 84 -4.06 6.46 -14.45
C GLY A 84 -2.75 6.64 -15.21
N LEU A 85 -2.62 5.96 -16.33
CA LEU A 85 -1.47 6.12 -17.21
C LEU A 85 -1.98 6.57 -18.59
N PRO A 86 -1.84 7.87 -18.94
CA PRO A 86 -2.34 8.42 -20.19
C PRO A 86 -1.86 7.62 -21.42
N GLY A 87 -2.75 7.42 -22.39
CA GLY A 87 -2.47 6.64 -23.59
C GLY A 87 -2.48 5.11 -23.37
N THR A 88 -2.89 4.66 -22.20
CA THR A 88 -3.02 3.23 -21.87
C THR A 88 -4.38 2.92 -21.25
N PRO A 89 -4.79 1.63 -21.19
CA PRO A 89 -6.01 1.22 -20.49
C PRO A 89 -5.95 1.37 -18.95
N MET A 90 -4.79 1.70 -18.35
CA MET A 90 -4.68 1.85 -16.89
C MET A 90 -5.48 3.07 -16.40
N PRO A 91 -6.58 2.89 -15.65
CA PRO A 91 -7.46 3.96 -15.27
C PRO A 91 -6.98 4.74 -14.04
N ALA A 92 -7.57 5.92 -13.83
CA ALA A 92 -7.35 6.74 -12.63
C ALA A 92 -8.32 6.31 -11.52
N TRP A 93 -7.79 5.80 -10.43
CA TRP A 93 -8.57 5.25 -9.33
C TRP A 93 -8.89 6.23 -8.21
N LEU A 94 -8.13 7.35 -8.11
CA LEU A 94 -8.28 8.30 -7.01
C LEU A 94 -9.57 9.11 -7.14
N LYS A 95 -10.34 9.16 -6.07
CA LYS A 95 -11.46 10.11 -5.93
C LYS A 95 -10.94 11.53 -6.10
N GLY A 96 -11.50 12.25 -7.07
CA GLY A 96 -11.10 13.63 -7.38
C GLY A 96 -9.90 13.76 -8.32
N ALA A 97 -9.38 12.65 -8.90
CA ALA A 97 -8.34 12.74 -9.93
C ALA A 97 -8.76 13.68 -11.05
N TYR A 98 -7.86 14.60 -11.45
CA TYR A 98 -8.04 15.65 -12.45
C TYR A 98 -9.09 16.74 -12.09
N THR A 99 -9.92 16.56 -11.07
CA THR A 99 -10.96 17.52 -10.69
C THR A 99 -10.60 18.34 -9.46
N THR A 100 -10.22 17.68 -8.37
CA THR A 100 -9.78 18.29 -7.12
C THR A 100 -8.34 17.91 -6.76
N VAL A 101 -7.79 16.89 -7.42
CA VAL A 101 -6.40 16.47 -7.31
C VAL A 101 -5.73 16.63 -8.66
N GLN A 102 -4.64 17.38 -8.68
CA GLN A 102 -3.85 17.62 -9.88
C GLN A 102 -3.07 16.36 -10.27
N CYS A 103 -3.19 15.95 -11.53
CA CYS A 103 -2.48 14.81 -12.10
C CYS A 103 -1.52 15.29 -13.19
N TYR A 104 -0.26 14.84 -13.11
CA TYR A 104 0.79 15.15 -14.11
C TYR A 104 0.99 16.64 -14.37
N GLY A 105 0.76 17.49 -13.38
CA GLY A 105 0.88 18.94 -13.54
C GLY A 105 -0.21 19.59 -14.41
N MET A 106 -1.22 18.84 -14.84
CA MET A 106 -2.32 19.36 -15.65
C MET A 106 -3.23 20.27 -14.81
N PRO A 107 -3.80 21.34 -15.40
CA PRO A 107 -4.78 22.16 -14.71
C PRO A 107 -5.99 21.34 -14.24
N LEU A 108 -6.55 21.69 -13.09
CA LEU A 108 -7.79 21.06 -12.60
C LEU A 108 -8.93 21.22 -13.61
N GLY A 109 -9.69 20.15 -13.80
CA GLY A 109 -10.74 20.06 -14.82
C GLY A 109 -10.24 19.61 -16.20
N SER A 110 -8.92 19.57 -16.42
CA SER A 110 -8.32 19.06 -17.65
C SER A 110 -7.86 17.61 -17.46
N ARG A 111 -8.11 16.74 -18.44
CA ARG A 111 -7.65 15.36 -18.44
C ARG A 111 -7.30 14.91 -19.86
N PRO A 112 -6.42 13.92 -20.04
CA PRO A 112 -6.22 13.30 -21.35
C PRO A 112 -7.53 12.64 -21.84
N ALA A 113 -7.81 12.74 -23.14
CA ALA A 113 -9.09 12.33 -23.72
C ALA A 113 -9.47 10.86 -23.42
N ASP A 114 -8.46 9.98 -23.45
CA ASP A 114 -8.67 8.53 -23.30
C ASP A 114 -8.52 8.03 -21.85
N THR A 115 -8.45 8.95 -20.87
CA THR A 115 -8.32 8.55 -19.46
C THR A 115 -9.66 8.11 -18.90
N VAL A 116 -9.76 6.84 -18.53
CA VAL A 116 -10.90 6.28 -17.77
C VAL A 116 -10.72 6.62 -16.28
N ILE A 117 -11.77 7.14 -15.64
CA ILE A 117 -11.70 7.60 -14.24
C ILE A 117 -12.82 6.92 -13.42
N PRO A 118 -12.62 5.70 -12.90
CA PRO A 118 -13.54 5.08 -11.96
C PRO A 118 -13.66 5.85 -10.65
N ALA A 119 -12.58 6.47 -10.19
CA ALA A 119 -12.53 7.36 -9.03
C ALA A 119 -13.14 6.74 -7.74
N ILE A 120 -12.86 5.48 -7.45
CA ILE A 120 -13.48 4.75 -6.33
C ILE A 120 -12.62 4.64 -5.08
N LEU A 121 -11.31 4.96 -5.18
CA LEU A 121 -10.35 4.85 -4.07
C LEU A 121 -10.02 6.21 -3.47
N THR A 122 -9.84 6.25 -2.16
CA THR A 122 -9.23 7.39 -1.45
C THR A 122 -7.70 7.32 -1.54
N ALA A 123 -7.01 8.42 -1.23
CA ALA A 123 -5.54 8.45 -1.20
C ALA A 123 -4.96 7.45 -0.19
N GLY A 124 -5.61 7.27 0.97
CA GLY A 124 -5.20 6.28 1.97
C GLY A 124 -5.33 4.84 1.46
N GLU A 125 -6.40 4.53 0.73
CA GLU A 125 -6.59 3.21 0.13
C GLU A 125 -5.59 2.93 -0.99
N ILE A 126 -5.22 3.94 -1.78
CA ILE A 126 -4.17 3.81 -2.80
C ILE A 126 -2.81 3.56 -2.15
N LYS A 127 -2.49 4.29 -1.07
CA LYS A 127 -1.26 4.03 -0.32
C LYS A 127 -1.21 2.60 0.20
N ALA A 128 -2.26 2.15 0.86
CA ALA A 128 -2.36 0.78 1.37
C ALA A 128 -2.27 -0.27 0.24
N LEU A 129 -2.91 -0.01 -0.91
CA LEU A 129 -2.85 -0.87 -2.09
C LEU A 129 -1.41 -1.00 -2.61
N VAL A 130 -0.70 0.11 -2.76
CA VAL A 130 0.70 0.09 -3.23
C VAL A 130 1.60 -0.61 -2.23
N ASP A 131 1.42 -0.37 -0.92
CA ASP A 131 2.16 -1.06 0.13
C ASP A 131 1.90 -2.58 0.08
N TYR A 132 0.66 -3.00 -0.13
CA TYR A 132 0.29 -4.40 -0.31
C TYR A 132 0.98 -5.02 -1.54
N VAL A 133 0.97 -4.34 -2.70
CA VAL A 133 1.63 -4.81 -3.92
C VAL A 133 3.11 -5.03 -3.70
N PHE A 134 3.79 -4.05 -3.08
CA PHE A 134 5.22 -4.15 -2.80
C PHE A 134 5.57 -5.22 -1.77
N ALA A 135 4.74 -5.38 -0.75
CA ALA A 135 4.98 -6.38 0.29
C ALA A 135 4.71 -7.81 -0.18
N THR A 136 3.73 -7.97 -1.10
CA THR A 136 3.21 -9.29 -1.46
C THR A 136 3.78 -9.81 -2.78
N PHE A 137 3.94 -8.93 -3.77
CA PHE A 137 4.22 -9.36 -5.14
C PHE A 137 5.59 -8.94 -5.67
N VAL A 138 6.08 -7.74 -5.29
CA VAL A 138 7.35 -7.25 -5.84
C VAL A 138 8.50 -8.07 -5.29
N GLN A 139 9.20 -8.76 -6.19
CA GLN A 139 10.38 -9.52 -5.87
C GLN A 139 11.53 -8.54 -5.57
N LYS A 140 12.02 -8.55 -4.32
CA LYS A 140 13.23 -7.81 -3.98
C LYS A 140 14.40 -8.49 -4.68
N PRO A 141 15.34 -7.73 -5.31
CA PRO A 141 16.60 -8.31 -5.77
C PRO A 141 17.23 -9.05 -4.59
N GLN A 142 17.57 -10.31 -4.78
CA GLN A 142 18.39 -11.03 -3.80
C GLN A 142 19.77 -10.39 -3.77
N PRO A 143 20.34 -10.11 -2.59
CA PRO A 143 21.70 -9.54 -2.48
C PRO A 143 22.75 -10.49 -3.03
#